data_c0a3908f9eb4cc6f1e3c355dad9f11c2
#
_entry.id   c0a3908f9eb4cc6f1e3c355dad9f11c2
#
_cell.length_a   1.000
_cell.length_b   1.000
_cell.length_c   1.000
_cell.angle_alpha   90.00
_cell.angle_beta   90.00
_cell.angle_gamma   90.00
#
_symmetry.space_group_name_H-M   'P 1'
#
loop_
_entity.id
_entity.type
_entity.pdbx_description
1 polymer ?
#
loop_
_entity_poly.entity_id
_entity_poly.type
_entity_poly.pdbx_seq_one_letter_code
_entity_poly.pdbx_strand_id
1 'polypeptide(L)'
;MRWRSPIRGPWLTSMFALPLLVGLPVVAFTGLLDRLAYGREQAIPAADAVGGLQLPWWDWPASPAWLFRLTEGLHVGLGIVLVPLVLAKLWSVIPKLFTAPGRNPVTLLERLSLVLLVGSILFLIVTGLLNVQYDYVFGFSFYDGHYAAAWVFLASFALHVVTKLPTMVRSLRGRSLRTELATPLAATRPEPAHPLVAPDPDPPTMSRRGALALVGGGMLFVAALTVGQFTDRLRSTALLLPRGRTTAPDSTERGGPNDFPVNRTFVASGIAPAAVGSAWTLTLTGGTAPVVLDRAALAALPQHTAELPIACVEGWSTAQVWTGVRLTDLARAAGVTDPETAEVRSAEVGSPFARSLLNRGQTVSPDSLLALRVNGAELSPDHGYPARLIVPALPGVHNTKWVVTIGFSRAAPR
;
A
#
# COMPACT_ATOMS: atom_id res chain seq x y z
N MET A 1 -36.77 -11.86 -3.27
CA MET A 1 -36.53 -10.41 -3.01
C MET A 1 -36.92 -9.63 -4.25
N ARG A 2 -37.73 -8.58 -4.11
CA ARG A 2 -38.12 -7.69 -5.24
C ARG A 2 -37.30 -6.41 -5.15
N TRP A 3 -36.43 -6.19 -6.14
CA TRP A 3 -35.56 -5.02 -6.22
C TRP A 3 -36.30 -3.88 -6.94
N ARG A 4 -37.05 -3.04 -6.22
CA ARG A 4 -38.03 -2.10 -6.79
C ARG A 4 -37.55 -0.65 -6.87
N SER A 5 -36.24 -0.38 -6.62
CA SER A 5 -35.72 0.98 -6.67
C SER A 5 -35.83 1.60 -8.09
N PRO A 6 -36.50 2.76 -8.25
CA PRO A 6 -36.75 3.40 -9.54
C PRO A 6 -35.51 4.09 -10.13
N ILE A 7 -34.49 4.35 -9.34
CA ILE A 7 -33.26 5.03 -9.81
C ILE A 7 -32.21 4.07 -10.38
N ARG A 8 -32.36 2.74 -10.16
CA ARG A 8 -31.50 1.75 -10.80
C ARG A 8 -31.71 1.75 -12.30
N GLY A 9 -30.61 1.62 -13.03
CA GLY A 9 -30.63 1.56 -14.48
C GLY A 9 -29.21 1.66 -15.05
N PRO A 10 -29.09 1.49 -16.37
CA PRO A 10 -27.80 1.50 -17.04
C PRO A 10 -27.06 2.84 -16.90
N TRP A 11 -27.75 3.98 -16.82
CA TRP A 11 -27.10 5.28 -16.70
C TRP A 11 -26.43 5.46 -15.33
N LEU A 12 -27.16 5.28 -14.23
CA LEU A 12 -26.59 5.43 -12.89
C LEU A 12 -25.47 4.42 -12.65
N THR A 13 -25.66 3.18 -13.11
CA THR A 13 -24.63 2.13 -13.07
C THR A 13 -23.37 2.54 -13.84
N SER A 14 -23.53 3.22 -14.99
CA SER A 14 -22.43 3.73 -15.80
C SER A 14 -21.74 4.93 -15.14
N MET A 15 -22.48 5.81 -14.47
CA MET A 15 -21.93 6.93 -13.71
C MET A 15 -21.02 6.43 -12.57
N PHE A 16 -21.41 5.38 -11.85
CA PHE A 16 -20.54 4.75 -10.85
C PHE A 16 -19.34 4.02 -11.47
N ALA A 17 -19.44 3.57 -12.71
CA ALA A 17 -18.35 2.89 -13.39
C ALA A 17 -17.23 3.83 -13.84
N LEU A 18 -17.54 5.10 -14.17
CA LEU A 18 -16.54 6.04 -14.71
C LEU A 18 -15.31 6.23 -13.80
N PRO A 19 -15.47 6.60 -12.51
CA PRO A 19 -14.31 6.74 -11.64
C PRO A 19 -13.61 5.39 -11.36
N LEU A 20 -14.36 4.27 -11.33
CA LEU A 20 -13.78 2.93 -11.15
C LEU A 20 -12.92 2.51 -12.35
N LEU A 21 -13.30 2.93 -13.58
CA LEU A 21 -12.54 2.62 -14.79
C LEU A 21 -11.14 3.25 -14.80
N VAL A 22 -10.94 4.32 -14.05
CA VAL A 22 -9.63 4.96 -13.86
C VAL A 22 -8.99 4.53 -12.54
N GLY A 23 -9.75 4.59 -11.45
CA GLY A 23 -9.22 4.36 -10.11
C GLY A 23 -8.74 2.93 -9.89
N LEU A 24 -9.49 1.91 -10.32
CA LEU A 24 -9.09 0.52 -10.12
C LEU A 24 -7.81 0.13 -10.90
N PRO A 25 -7.61 0.52 -12.17
CA PRO A 25 -6.32 0.34 -12.83
C PRO A 25 -5.15 1.05 -12.13
N VAL A 26 -5.35 2.26 -11.60
CA VAL A 26 -4.31 2.96 -10.83
C VAL A 26 -3.96 2.19 -9.56
N VAL A 27 -4.95 1.74 -8.79
CA VAL A 27 -4.73 0.91 -7.59
C VAL A 27 -3.99 -0.38 -7.95
N ALA A 28 -4.43 -1.09 -8.99
CA ALA A 28 -3.79 -2.33 -9.41
C ALA A 28 -2.34 -2.10 -9.88
N PHE A 29 -2.10 -1.08 -10.68
CA PHE A 29 -0.76 -0.75 -11.19
C PHE A 29 0.20 -0.37 -10.05
N THR A 30 -0.24 0.48 -9.11
CA THR A 30 0.59 0.87 -7.97
C THR A 30 0.89 -0.31 -7.04
N GLY A 31 -0.08 -1.21 -6.79
CA GLY A 31 0.18 -2.43 -6.02
C GLY A 31 1.17 -3.40 -6.70
N LEU A 32 1.15 -3.48 -8.04
CA LEU A 32 2.16 -4.26 -8.77
C LEU A 32 3.55 -3.60 -8.70
N LEU A 33 3.62 -2.27 -8.69
CA LEU A 33 4.88 -1.55 -8.47
C LEU A 33 5.40 -1.76 -7.05
N ASP A 34 4.54 -1.68 -6.04
CA ASP A 34 4.93 -1.90 -4.64
C ASP A 34 5.53 -3.30 -4.42
N ARG A 35 5.01 -4.33 -5.13
CA ARG A 35 5.61 -5.66 -5.13
C ARG A 35 7.10 -5.63 -5.50
N LEU A 36 7.50 -4.81 -6.47
CA LEU A 36 8.91 -4.69 -6.88
C LEU A 36 9.76 -4.03 -5.80
N ALA A 37 9.18 -3.09 -5.04
CA ALA A 37 9.87 -2.41 -3.94
C ALA A 37 10.23 -3.37 -2.79
N TYR A 38 9.44 -4.44 -2.59
CA TYR A 38 9.75 -5.46 -1.57
C TYR A 38 10.93 -6.38 -1.95
N GLY A 39 11.33 -6.46 -3.21
CA GLY A 39 12.45 -7.28 -3.66
C GLY A 39 12.15 -8.79 -3.69
N ARG A 40 12.95 -9.54 -4.46
CA ARG A 40 12.76 -11.00 -4.64
C ARG A 40 13.06 -11.82 -3.39
N GLU A 41 14.02 -11.36 -2.59
CA GLU A 41 14.57 -12.15 -1.49
C GLU A 41 13.95 -11.84 -0.14
N GLN A 42 13.07 -10.85 -0.09
CA GLN A 42 12.47 -10.45 1.15
C GLN A 42 11.05 -10.95 1.27
N ALA A 43 10.93 -11.94 2.13
CA ALA A 43 9.84 -12.28 3.03
C ALA A 43 8.42 -12.49 2.47
N ILE A 44 8.11 -12.05 1.27
CA ILE A 44 6.83 -12.34 0.64
C ILE A 44 7.15 -13.11 -0.64
N PRO A 45 7.04 -14.44 -0.65
CA PRO A 45 7.16 -15.23 -1.86
C PRO A 45 5.93 -14.98 -2.73
N ALA A 46 5.87 -13.79 -3.33
CA ALA A 46 4.94 -13.57 -4.43
C ALA A 46 5.47 -14.37 -5.61
N ALA A 47 4.65 -15.24 -6.15
CA ALA A 47 5.03 -16.05 -7.28
C ALA A 47 5.60 -15.18 -8.41
N ASP A 48 6.83 -15.44 -8.82
CA ASP A 48 7.46 -14.76 -9.97
C ASP A 48 6.78 -15.13 -11.30
N ALA A 49 5.91 -16.13 -11.28
CA ALA A 49 5.19 -16.60 -12.43
C ALA A 49 3.69 -16.69 -12.15
N VAL A 50 2.88 -16.30 -13.11
CA VAL A 50 1.43 -16.49 -13.13
C VAL A 50 1.07 -17.34 -14.33
N GLY A 51 0.53 -18.54 -14.08
CA GLY A 51 0.16 -19.46 -15.16
C GLY A 51 1.31 -19.85 -16.09
N GLY A 52 2.57 -19.87 -15.61
CA GLY A 52 3.76 -20.15 -16.40
C GLY A 52 4.39 -18.93 -17.08
N LEU A 53 3.77 -17.76 -17.00
CA LEU A 53 4.35 -16.50 -17.46
C LEU A 53 5.21 -15.90 -16.36
N GLN A 54 6.50 -15.69 -16.63
CA GLN A 54 7.35 -14.93 -15.74
C GLN A 54 7.00 -13.44 -15.81
N LEU A 55 6.74 -12.84 -14.65
CA LEU A 55 6.47 -11.42 -14.56
C LEU A 55 7.77 -10.63 -14.78
N PRO A 56 7.70 -9.47 -15.44
CA PRO A 56 8.83 -8.57 -15.53
C PRO A 56 9.36 -8.23 -14.15
N TRP A 57 10.67 -8.24 -14.02
CA TRP A 57 11.35 -7.86 -12.78
C TRP A 57 12.45 -6.85 -13.12
N TRP A 58 12.53 -5.80 -12.33
CA TRP A 58 13.63 -4.85 -12.33
C TRP A 58 13.95 -4.40 -10.92
N ASP A 59 15.18 -3.98 -10.70
CA ASP A 59 15.62 -3.48 -9.43
C ASP A 59 14.90 -2.18 -9.06
N TRP A 60 14.33 -2.16 -7.86
CA TRP A 60 13.66 -0.97 -7.38
C TRP A 60 14.69 0.14 -7.09
N PRO A 61 14.49 1.38 -7.59
CA PRO A 61 15.45 2.46 -7.44
C PRO A 61 15.40 3.08 -6.04
N ALA A 62 16.50 3.75 -5.66
CA ALA A 62 16.55 4.60 -4.47
C ALA A 62 16.16 6.06 -4.75
N SER A 63 15.86 6.41 -5.99
CA SER A 63 15.51 7.78 -6.40
C SER A 63 14.36 7.74 -7.42
N PRO A 64 13.41 8.68 -7.33
CA PRO A 64 13.30 9.73 -6.29
C PRO A 64 12.82 9.17 -4.94
N ALA A 65 13.24 9.77 -3.84
CA ALA A 65 12.97 9.27 -2.47
C ALA A 65 11.48 9.10 -2.15
N TRP A 66 10.61 9.90 -2.79
CA TRP A 66 9.15 9.84 -2.61
C TRP A 66 8.45 8.72 -3.37
N LEU A 67 9.16 7.93 -4.20
CA LEU A 67 8.54 6.99 -5.14
C LEU A 67 7.66 5.95 -4.42
N PHE A 68 8.20 5.22 -3.45
CA PHE A 68 7.42 4.22 -2.72
C PHE A 68 6.29 4.86 -1.91
N ARG A 69 6.53 6.03 -1.28
CA ARG A 69 5.48 6.79 -0.61
C ARG A 69 4.30 7.12 -1.54
N LEU A 70 4.58 7.44 -2.80
CA LEU A 70 3.53 7.73 -3.78
C LEU A 70 2.78 6.47 -4.20
N THR A 71 3.48 5.40 -4.56
CA THR A 71 2.85 4.17 -5.05
C THR A 71 2.01 3.51 -3.96
N GLU A 72 2.55 3.36 -2.76
CA GLU A 72 1.85 2.82 -1.59
C GLU A 72 0.68 3.73 -1.16
N GLY A 73 0.90 5.05 -1.13
CA GLY A 73 -0.14 6.02 -0.80
C GLY A 73 -1.31 5.98 -1.78
N LEU A 74 -1.06 5.82 -3.08
CA LEU A 74 -2.11 5.64 -4.08
C LEU A 74 -2.77 4.27 -3.96
N HIS A 75 -1.99 3.20 -3.75
CA HIS A 75 -2.53 1.85 -3.60
C HIS A 75 -3.50 1.77 -2.42
N VAL A 76 -3.04 2.09 -1.23
CA VAL A 76 -3.84 1.99 0.00
C VAL A 76 -4.89 3.10 0.08
N GLY A 77 -4.48 4.36 -0.11
CA GLY A 77 -5.39 5.51 0.06
C GLY A 77 -6.53 5.52 -0.95
N LEU A 78 -6.21 5.37 -2.25
CA LEU A 78 -7.23 5.31 -3.28
C LEU A 78 -8.08 4.03 -3.17
N GLY A 79 -7.45 2.88 -2.83
CA GLY A 79 -8.14 1.63 -2.58
C GLY A 79 -9.26 1.79 -1.55
N ILE A 80 -8.96 2.41 -0.41
CA ILE A 80 -9.94 2.68 0.67
C ILE A 80 -11.01 3.70 0.21
N VAL A 81 -10.61 4.78 -0.45
CA VAL A 81 -11.52 5.85 -0.92
C VAL A 81 -12.51 5.33 -1.96
N LEU A 82 -12.14 4.34 -2.76
CA LEU A 82 -13.04 3.75 -3.76
C LEU A 82 -14.07 2.78 -3.17
N VAL A 83 -13.96 2.34 -1.92
CA VAL A 83 -14.88 1.35 -1.31
C VAL A 83 -16.34 1.80 -1.38
N PRO A 84 -16.74 3.03 -1.00
CA PRO A 84 -18.14 3.47 -1.13
C PRO A 84 -18.66 3.39 -2.57
N LEU A 85 -17.82 3.70 -3.54
CA LEU A 85 -18.16 3.64 -4.96
C LEU A 85 -18.33 2.20 -5.47
N VAL A 86 -17.45 1.28 -5.05
CA VAL A 86 -17.57 -0.16 -5.35
C VAL A 86 -18.88 -0.69 -4.79
N LEU A 87 -19.22 -0.38 -3.54
CA LEU A 87 -20.46 -0.82 -2.90
C LEU A 87 -21.70 -0.24 -3.61
N ALA A 88 -21.66 1.04 -4.01
CA ALA A 88 -22.74 1.66 -4.78
C ALA A 88 -22.89 1.01 -6.17
N LYS A 89 -21.79 0.70 -6.83
CA LYS A 89 -21.79 -0.04 -8.09
C LYS A 89 -22.39 -1.43 -7.92
N LEU A 90 -21.99 -2.19 -6.90
CA LEU A 90 -22.56 -3.49 -6.57
C LEU A 90 -24.08 -3.37 -6.31
N TRP A 91 -24.50 -2.41 -5.49
CA TRP A 91 -25.91 -2.15 -5.24
C TRP A 91 -26.68 -1.90 -6.54
N SER A 92 -26.12 -1.17 -7.50
CA SER A 92 -26.78 -0.85 -8.76
C SER A 92 -27.00 -2.06 -9.67
N VAL A 93 -26.15 -3.10 -9.58
CA VAL A 93 -26.19 -4.31 -10.42
C VAL A 93 -26.69 -5.55 -9.69
N ILE A 94 -26.96 -5.46 -8.37
CA ILE A 94 -27.34 -6.61 -7.53
C ILE A 94 -28.51 -7.43 -8.07
N PRO A 95 -29.58 -6.86 -8.69
CA PRO A 95 -30.65 -7.66 -9.26
C PRO A 95 -30.16 -8.66 -10.30
N LYS A 96 -29.20 -8.25 -11.12
CA LYS A 96 -28.63 -9.09 -12.16
C LYS A 96 -27.76 -10.23 -11.60
N LEU A 97 -27.17 -10.07 -10.44
CA LEU A 97 -26.37 -11.13 -9.80
C LEU A 97 -27.22 -12.34 -9.40
N PHE A 98 -28.50 -12.13 -9.08
CA PHE A 98 -29.41 -13.18 -8.62
C PHE A 98 -30.37 -13.70 -9.69
N THR A 99 -30.27 -13.24 -10.95
CA THR A 99 -31.05 -13.80 -12.05
C THR A 99 -30.40 -15.11 -12.52
N ALA A 100 -31.20 -16.15 -12.81
CA ALA A 100 -30.67 -17.40 -13.34
C ALA A 100 -29.95 -17.18 -14.69
N PRO A 101 -28.75 -17.73 -14.90
CA PRO A 101 -28.09 -17.65 -16.18
C PRO A 101 -28.83 -18.45 -17.23
N GLY A 102 -28.83 -17.97 -18.48
CA GLY A 102 -29.26 -18.80 -19.62
C GLY A 102 -28.32 -20.00 -19.79
N ARG A 103 -28.79 -21.04 -20.46
CA ARG A 103 -28.00 -22.27 -20.72
C ARG A 103 -26.96 -22.12 -21.84
N ASN A 104 -26.88 -20.96 -22.48
CA ASN A 104 -25.87 -20.70 -23.51
C ASN A 104 -24.47 -20.56 -22.88
N PRO A 105 -23.41 -21.21 -23.43
CA PRO A 105 -22.04 -21.12 -22.93
C PRO A 105 -21.52 -19.69 -22.76
N VAL A 106 -21.89 -18.79 -23.66
CA VAL A 106 -21.49 -17.36 -23.59
C VAL A 106 -22.09 -16.68 -22.33
N THR A 107 -23.37 -16.96 -22.02
CA THR A 107 -24.01 -16.40 -20.81
C THR A 107 -23.47 -17.00 -19.54
N LEU A 108 -23.04 -18.26 -19.56
CA LEU A 108 -22.38 -18.91 -18.43
C LEU A 108 -20.98 -18.31 -18.18
N LEU A 109 -20.20 -18.09 -19.25
CA LEU A 109 -18.89 -17.43 -19.15
C LEU A 109 -19.02 -15.99 -18.63
N GLU A 110 -19.99 -15.23 -19.14
CA GLU A 110 -20.29 -13.87 -18.62
C GLU A 110 -20.63 -13.92 -17.13
N ARG A 111 -21.38 -14.91 -16.68
CA ARG A 111 -21.73 -15.10 -15.27
C ARG A 111 -20.54 -15.46 -14.42
N LEU A 112 -19.73 -16.41 -14.86
CA LEU A 112 -18.51 -16.80 -14.17
C LEU A 112 -17.57 -15.62 -14.00
N SER A 113 -17.32 -14.86 -15.07
CA SER A 113 -16.48 -13.67 -15.01
C SER A 113 -17.02 -12.60 -14.03
N LEU A 114 -18.35 -12.45 -13.95
CA LEU A 114 -18.97 -11.52 -13.02
C LEU A 114 -18.86 -11.97 -11.56
N VAL A 115 -19.02 -13.28 -11.29
CA VAL A 115 -18.82 -13.87 -9.95
C VAL A 115 -17.36 -13.72 -9.52
N LEU A 116 -16.42 -14.01 -10.42
CA LEU A 116 -14.99 -13.84 -10.15
C LEU A 116 -14.64 -12.36 -9.91
N LEU A 117 -15.17 -11.44 -10.70
CA LEU A 117 -14.97 -10.01 -10.53
C LEU A 117 -15.48 -9.51 -9.17
N VAL A 118 -16.71 -9.86 -8.81
CA VAL A 118 -17.32 -9.43 -7.54
C VAL A 118 -16.63 -10.11 -6.35
N GLY A 119 -16.38 -11.41 -6.44
CA GLY A 119 -15.71 -12.17 -5.39
C GLY A 119 -14.28 -11.65 -5.13
N SER A 120 -13.50 -11.46 -6.20
CA SER A 120 -12.13 -10.99 -6.06
C SER A 120 -12.05 -9.55 -5.53
N ILE A 121 -12.89 -8.61 -6.01
CA ILE A 121 -12.83 -7.23 -5.50
C ILE A 121 -13.23 -7.14 -4.02
N LEU A 122 -14.23 -7.89 -3.58
CA LEU A 122 -14.60 -7.95 -2.17
C LEU A 122 -13.51 -8.59 -1.32
N PHE A 123 -12.89 -9.66 -1.80
CA PHE A 123 -11.76 -10.30 -1.14
C PHE A 123 -10.56 -9.36 -1.03
N LEU A 124 -10.23 -8.62 -2.10
CA LEU A 124 -9.16 -7.62 -2.12
C LEU A 124 -9.41 -6.50 -1.10
N ILE A 125 -10.65 -5.98 -1.02
CA ILE A 125 -11.01 -4.96 -0.02
C ILE A 125 -10.85 -5.52 1.39
N VAL A 126 -11.36 -6.71 1.67
CA VAL A 126 -11.31 -7.31 3.02
C VAL A 126 -9.86 -7.61 3.42
N THR A 127 -9.09 -8.28 2.57
CA THR A 127 -7.69 -8.62 2.88
C THR A 127 -6.81 -7.38 2.99
N GLY A 128 -7.05 -6.35 2.15
CA GLY A 128 -6.34 -5.08 2.25
C GLY A 128 -6.63 -4.34 3.57
N LEU A 129 -7.89 -4.24 3.98
CA LEU A 129 -8.26 -3.60 5.25
C LEU A 129 -7.73 -4.38 6.46
N LEU A 130 -7.83 -5.71 6.46
CA LEU A 130 -7.30 -6.54 7.54
C LEU A 130 -5.77 -6.46 7.63
N ASN A 131 -5.08 -6.38 6.50
CA ASN A 131 -3.64 -6.22 6.47
C ASN A 131 -3.20 -4.87 7.04
N VAL A 132 -3.88 -3.77 6.67
CA VAL A 132 -3.65 -2.44 7.25
C VAL A 132 -3.88 -2.44 8.76
N GLN A 133 -4.88 -3.19 9.25
CA GLN A 133 -5.20 -3.30 10.67
C GLN A 133 -4.34 -4.32 11.44
N TYR A 134 -3.46 -5.07 10.76
CA TYR A 134 -2.68 -6.16 11.36
C TYR A 134 -3.55 -7.27 11.97
N ASP A 135 -4.72 -7.49 11.42
CA ASP A 135 -5.69 -8.44 11.95
C ASP A 135 -5.72 -9.71 11.09
N TYR A 136 -4.86 -10.65 11.40
CA TYR A 136 -4.68 -11.91 10.66
C TYR A 136 -5.63 -13.00 11.17
N VAL A 137 -6.91 -12.83 10.92
CA VAL A 137 -7.98 -13.74 11.39
C VAL A 137 -7.99 -15.09 10.65
N PHE A 138 -7.28 -15.22 9.53
CA PHE A 138 -7.19 -16.45 8.75
C PHE A 138 -5.77 -17.01 8.76
N GLY A 139 -5.65 -18.34 8.62
CA GLY A 139 -4.37 -19.05 8.65
C GLY A 139 -3.53 -18.99 7.37
N PHE A 140 -3.74 -17.98 6.51
CA PHE A 140 -2.95 -17.79 5.28
C PHE A 140 -2.37 -16.37 5.21
N SER A 141 -1.31 -16.21 4.44
CA SER A 141 -0.71 -14.90 4.17
C SER A 141 -1.68 -14.01 3.38
N PHE A 142 -2.05 -12.85 3.95
CA PHE A 142 -2.92 -11.90 3.25
C PHE A 142 -2.25 -11.31 2.01
N TYR A 143 -0.94 -11.15 2.02
CA TYR A 143 -0.18 -10.72 0.84
C TYR A 143 -0.34 -11.67 -0.33
N ASP A 144 -0.11 -12.99 -0.08
CA ASP A 144 -0.22 -13.99 -1.14
C ASP A 144 -1.66 -14.12 -1.63
N GLY A 145 -2.62 -14.14 -0.70
CA GLY A 145 -4.04 -14.17 -1.03
C GLY A 145 -4.48 -12.92 -1.80
N HIS A 146 -4.08 -11.74 -1.38
CA HIS A 146 -4.38 -10.47 -2.03
C HIS A 146 -3.76 -10.42 -3.44
N TYR A 147 -2.49 -10.78 -3.57
CA TYR A 147 -1.80 -10.83 -4.85
C TYR A 147 -2.43 -11.81 -5.83
N ALA A 148 -2.74 -13.04 -5.39
CA ALA A 148 -3.42 -14.02 -6.23
C ALA A 148 -4.82 -13.55 -6.67
N ALA A 149 -5.59 -12.96 -5.75
CA ALA A 149 -6.90 -12.39 -6.05
C ALA A 149 -6.82 -11.19 -7.01
N ALA A 150 -5.73 -10.40 -6.96
CA ALA A 150 -5.52 -9.29 -7.89
C ALA A 150 -5.43 -9.76 -9.34
N TRP A 151 -4.81 -10.90 -9.61
CA TRP A 151 -4.77 -11.47 -10.97
C TRP A 151 -6.13 -11.97 -11.45
N VAL A 152 -6.90 -12.62 -10.58
CA VAL A 152 -8.28 -13.02 -10.86
C VAL A 152 -9.14 -11.77 -11.14
N PHE A 153 -8.95 -10.72 -10.32
CA PHE A 153 -9.63 -9.44 -10.52
C PHE A 153 -9.26 -8.80 -11.86
N LEU A 154 -7.98 -8.66 -12.18
CA LEU A 154 -7.51 -8.02 -13.42
C LEU A 154 -8.05 -8.72 -14.65
N ALA A 155 -7.98 -10.06 -14.71
CA ALA A 155 -8.49 -10.82 -15.84
C ALA A 155 -10.01 -10.67 -16.00
N SER A 156 -10.77 -10.80 -14.89
CA SER A 156 -12.24 -10.65 -14.92
C SER A 156 -12.67 -9.19 -15.15
N PHE A 157 -11.92 -8.21 -14.64
CA PHE A 157 -12.17 -6.79 -14.87
C PHE A 157 -11.94 -6.40 -16.34
N ALA A 158 -10.83 -6.84 -16.95
CA ALA A 158 -10.56 -6.59 -18.36
C ALA A 158 -11.69 -7.15 -19.26
N LEU A 159 -12.11 -8.39 -19.02
CA LEU A 159 -13.22 -9.01 -19.76
C LEU A 159 -14.53 -8.24 -19.52
N HIS A 160 -14.80 -7.83 -18.27
CA HIS A 160 -15.98 -7.05 -17.93
C HIS A 160 -15.98 -5.69 -18.64
N VAL A 161 -14.85 -4.98 -18.65
CA VAL A 161 -14.73 -3.68 -19.35
C VAL A 161 -14.99 -3.85 -20.84
N VAL A 162 -14.32 -4.79 -21.50
CA VAL A 162 -14.49 -5.03 -22.94
C VAL A 162 -15.96 -5.31 -23.29
N THR A 163 -16.64 -6.13 -22.50
CA THR A 163 -18.04 -6.52 -22.79
C THR A 163 -19.06 -5.44 -22.42
N LYS A 164 -18.78 -4.58 -21.44
CA LYS A 164 -19.75 -3.60 -20.93
C LYS A 164 -19.49 -2.16 -21.37
N LEU A 165 -18.29 -1.84 -21.86
CA LEU A 165 -17.94 -0.50 -22.34
C LEU A 165 -18.90 0.07 -23.41
N PRO A 166 -19.32 -0.70 -24.44
CA PRO A 166 -20.28 -0.20 -25.42
C PRO A 166 -21.63 0.18 -24.80
N THR A 167 -22.09 -0.60 -23.82
CA THR A 167 -23.34 -0.32 -23.09
C THR A 167 -23.21 0.92 -22.22
N MET A 168 -22.08 1.07 -21.52
CA MET A 168 -21.75 2.24 -20.72
C MET A 168 -21.76 3.52 -21.57
N VAL A 169 -21.04 3.51 -22.70
CA VAL A 169 -20.95 4.67 -23.61
C VAL A 169 -22.34 5.06 -24.13
N ARG A 170 -23.13 4.10 -24.59
CA ARG A 170 -24.51 4.36 -25.06
C ARG A 170 -25.38 4.97 -23.97
N SER A 171 -25.32 4.44 -22.75
CA SER A 171 -26.13 4.92 -21.62
C SER A 171 -25.76 6.34 -21.23
N LEU A 172 -24.46 6.67 -21.20
CA LEU A 172 -23.98 8.02 -20.86
C LEU A 172 -24.32 9.04 -21.94
N ARG A 173 -24.28 8.65 -23.23
CA ARG A 173 -24.69 9.51 -24.36
C ARG A 173 -26.19 9.70 -24.42
N GLY A 174 -26.99 8.71 -24.01
CA GLY A 174 -28.44 8.75 -24.06
C GLY A 174 -29.09 9.62 -22.98
N ARG A 175 -28.35 10.07 -21.97
CA ARG A 175 -28.89 10.86 -20.85
C ARG A 175 -27.84 11.84 -20.31
N SER A 176 -28.20 13.14 -20.32
CA SER A 176 -27.30 14.21 -19.88
C SER A 176 -27.11 14.23 -18.36
N LEU A 177 -25.86 14.29 -17.90
CA LEU A 177 -25.53 14.48 -16.49
C LEU A 177 -26.15 15.78 -15.95
N ARG A 178 -26.09 16.88 -16.72
CA ARG A 178 -26.63 18.18 -16.31
C ARG A 178 -28.16 18.09 -16.07
N THR A 179 -28.87 17.38 -16.93
CA THR A 179 -30.33 17.18 -16.78
C THR A 179 -30.63 16.37 -15.51
N GLU A 180 -29.88 15.28 -15.25
CA GLU A 180 -30.10 14.44 -14.07
C GLU A 180 -29.76 15.18 -12.78
N LEU A 181 -28.70 16.01 -12.76
CA LEU A 181 -28.35 16.84 -11.61
C LEU A 181 -29.41 17.93 -11.33
N ALA A 182 -30.10 18.41 -12.33
CA ALA A 182 -31.20 19.36 -12.20
C ALA A 182 -32.54 18.71 -11.83
N THR A 183 -32.69 17.38 -12.03
CA THR A 183 -33.96 16.67 -11.82
C THR A 183 -34.25 16.50 -10.31
N PRO A 184 -35.36 17.10 -9.79
CA PRO A 184 -35.73 16.95 -8.40
C PRO A 184 -36.31 15.55 -8.12
N LEU A 185 -36.46 15.20 -6.83
CA LEU A 185 -37.00 13.90 -6.42
C LEU A 185 -38.36 13.60 -7.02
N ALA A 186 -39.30 14.54 -6.98
CA ALA A 186 -40.66 14.37 -7.51
C ALA A 186 -40.71 14.11 -9.03
N ALA A 187 -39.72 14.59 -9.79
CA ALA A 187 -39.60 14.38 -11.23
C ALA A 187 -38.72 13.16 -11.59
N THR A 188 -38.15 12.46 -10.61
CA THR A 188 -37.34 11.27 -10.87
C THR A 188 -38.20 10.14 -11.40
N ARG A 189 -37.86 9.62 -12.58
CA ARG A 189 -38.57 8.52 -13.26
C ARG A 189 -37.62 7.37 -13.54
N PRO A 190 -38.13 6.12 -13.58
CA PRO A 190 -37.35 4.97 -14.03
C PRO A 190 -36.74 5.19 -15.41
N GLU A 191 -35.64 4.54 -15.69
CA GLU A 191 -35.08 4.47 -17.04
C GLU A 191 -35.95 3.57 -17.95
N PRO A 192 -35.80 3.64 -19.29
CA PRO A 192 -36.45 2.71 -20.20
C PRO A 192 -36.16 1.25 -19.86
N ALA A 193 -37.03 0.34 -20.29
CA ALA A 193 -36.96 -1.09 -20.01
C ALA A 193 -35.56 -1.66 -20.26
N HIS A 194 -34.95 -2.20 -19.21
CA HIS A 194 -33.61 -2.77 -19.21
C HIS A 194 -33.49 -3.80 -18.06
N PRO A 195 -32.65 -4.85 -18.17
CA PRO A 195 -32.49 -5.84 -17.09
C PRO A 195 -32.08 -5.32 -15.71
N LEU A 196 -31.59 -4.09 -15.61
CA LEU A 196 -31.25 -3.41 -14.35
C LEU A 196 -32.40 -2.53 -13.81
N VAL A 197 -33.42 -2.28 -14.61
CA VAL A 197 -34.58 -1.46 -14.23
C VAL A 197 -35.67 -2.39 -13.70
N ALA A 198 -36.25 -2.02 -12.55
CA ALA A 198 -37.39 -2.77 -12.01
C ALA A 198 -38.58 -2.70 -12.95
N PRO A 199 -39.27 -3.83 -13.26
CA PRO A 199 -40.45 -3.82 -14.09
C PRO A 199 -41.65 -3.12 -13.43
N ASP A 200 -41.70 -3.13 -12.09
CA ASP A 200 -42.73 -2.47 -11.27
C ASP A 200 -42.02 -1.70 -10.15
N PRO A 201 -41.50 -0.49 -10.41
CA PRO A 201 -40.72 0.28 -9.46
C PRO A 201 -41.58 0.97 -8.42
N ASP A 202 -41.08 1.06 -7.20
CA ASP A 202 -41.69 1.86 -6.14
C ASP A 202 -41.50 3.37 -6.40
N PRO A 203 -42.26 4.24 -5.72
CA PRO A 203 -41.99 5.67 -5.74
C PRO A 203 -40.58 6.00 -5.32
N PRO A 204 -39.94 7.02 -5.91
CA PRO A 204 -38.55 7.35 -5.58
C PRO A 204 -38.42 7.94 -4.17
N THR A 205 -37.60 7.35 -3.34
CA THR A 205 -37.19 7.88 -2.02
C THR A 205 -35.91 8.72 -2.12
N MET A 206 -35.19 8.63 -3.24
CA MET A 206 -33.96 9.36 -3.53
C MET A 206 -33.90 9.68 -5.05
N SER A 207 -33.37 10.84 -5.41
CA SER A 207 -33.06 11.16 -6.81
C SER A 207 -31.70 10.58 -7.21
N ARG A 208 -31.41 10.49 -8.52
CA ARG A 208 -30.06 10.07 -8.99
C ARG A 208 -28.98 11.05 -8.55
N ARG A 209 -29.31 12.37 -8.53
CA ARG A 209 -28.45 13.39 -7.94
C ARG A 209 -28.13 13.08 -6.47
N GLY A 210 -29.16 12.73 -5.69
CA GLY A 210 -28.97 12.35 -4.28
C GLY A 210 -28.08 11.13 -4.12
N ALA A 211 -28.24 10.10 -4.96
CA ALA A 211 -27.38 8.92 -4.97
C ALA A 211 -25.92 9.26 -5.31
N LEU A 212 -25.69 10.08 -6.34
CA LEU A 212 -24.34 10.54 -6.69
C LEU A 212 -23.71 11.39 -5.56
N ALA A 213 -24.50 12.29 -4.95
CA ALA A 213 -24.04 13.10 -3.83
C ALA A 213 -23.72 12.27 -2.59
N LEU A 214 -24.55 11.26 -2.28
CA LEU A 214 -24.29 10.33 -1.16
C LEU A 214 -22.99 9.55 -1.35
N VAL A 215 -22.78 9.00 -2.54
CA VAL A 215 -21.57 8.22 -2.83
C VAL A 215 -20.33 9.12 -2.89
N GLY A 216 -20.41 10.25 -3.58
CA GLY A 216 -19.32 11.24 -3.63
C GLY A 216 -18.99 11.81 -2.24
N GLY A 217 -20.01 12.13 -1.44
CA GLY A 217 -19.85 12.56 -0.05
C GLY A 217 -19.22 11.47 0.83
N GLY A 218 -19.62 10.21 0.66
CA GLY A 218 -19.01 9.07 1.32
C GLY A 218 -17.53 8.89 0.96
N MET A 219 -17.18 9.03 -0.32
CA MET A 219 -15.79 9.00 -0.76
C MET A 219 -14.98 10.16 -0.16
N LEU A 220 -15.49 11.38 -0.16
CA LEU A 220 -14.84 12.54 0.44
C LEU A 220 -14.67 12.39 1.96
N PHE A 221 -15.69 11.86 2.64
CA PHE A 221 -15.60 11.55 4.05
C PHE A 221 -14.50 10.54 4.36
N VAL A 222 -14.45 9.43 3.61
CA VAL A 222 -13.38 8.43 3.75
C VAL A 222 -12.02 9.04 3.42
N ALA A 223 -11.92 9.86 2.37
CA ALA A 223 -10.68 10.57 2.05
C ALA A 223 -10.21 11.48 3.20
N ALA A 224 -11.14 12.22 3.83
CA ALA A 224 -10.82 13.06 4.98
C ALA A 224 -10.32 12.24 6.19
N LEU A 225 -10.84 11.01 6.38
CA LEU A 225 -10.39 10.10 7.44
C LEU A 225 -9.06 9.41 7.15
N THR A 226 -8.61 9.41 5.89
CA THR A 226 -7.39 8.72 5.46
C THR A 226 -6.24 9.67 5.10
N VAL A 227 -6.51 10.91 4.72
CA VAL A 227 -5.48 11.86 4.26
C VAL A 227 -4.36 12.07 5.29
N GLY A 228 -4.69 12.03 6.59
CA GLY A 228 -3.72 12.12 7.67
C GLY A 228 -2.74 10.95 7.74
N GLN A 229 -3.00 9.84 7.06
CA GLN A 229 -2.05 8.73 6.94
C GLN A 229 -0.79 9.14 6.17
N PHE A 230 -0.94 10.05 5.20
CA PHE A 230 0.12 10.44 4.27
C PHE A 230 0.67 11.85 4.53
N THR A 231 0.06 12.59 5.48
CA THR A 231 0.38 14.00 5.72
C THR A 231 0.49 14.27 7.22
N ASP A 232 1.70 14.57 7.70
CA ASP A 232 1.95 14.77 9.13
C ASP A 232 1.10 15.88 9.74
N ARG A 233 0.88 16.99 9.00
CA ARG A 233 0.03 18.11 9.43
C ARG A 233 -1.43 17.72 9.69
N LEU A 234 -1.92 16.67 9.05
CA LEU A 234 -3.28 16.15 9.18
C LEU A 234 -3.33 14.79 9.90
N ARG A 235 -2.26 14.39 10.59
CA ARG A 235 -2.17 13.08 11.27
C ARG A 235 -3.34 12.84 12.22
N SER A 236 -3.87 13.87 12.87
CA SER A 236 -5.04 13.76 13.75
C SER A 236 -6.32 13.29 13.06
N THR A 237 -6.43 13.45 11.73
CA THR A 237 -7.58 12.98 10.94
C THR A 237 -7.47 11.51 10.55
N ALA A 238 -6.32 10.86 10.74
CA ALA A 238 -6.07 9.47 10.37
C ALA A 238 -6.79 8.48 11.31
N LEU A 239 -8.12 8.47 11.29
CA LEU A 239 -8.95 7.64 12.16
C LEU A 239 -8.87 6.15 11.83
N LEU A 240 -8.62 5.81 10.57
CA LEU A 240 -8.51 4.44 10.09
C LEU A 240 -7.11 3.85 10.24
N LEU A 241 -6.15 4.65 10.74
CA LEU A 241 -4.78 4.22 10.95
C LEU A 241 -4.68 3.46 12.27
N PRO A 242 -4.40 2.15 12.26
CA PRO A 242 -4.12 1.42 13.50
C PRO A 242 -2.76 1.87 14.03
N ARG A 243 -2.59 1.89 15.35
CA ARG A 243 -1.29 2.13 16.01
C ARG A 243 -0.51 3.40 15.63
N GLY A 244 -0.92 4.11 14.59
CA GLY A 244 -0.08 5.12 13.93
C GLY A 244 -0.37 6.56 14.32
N ARG A 245 -1.19 6.82 15.34
CA ARG A 245 -1.49 8.19 15.74
C ARG A 245 -0.38 8.84 16.52
N THR A 246 0.32 8.05 17.31
CA THR A 246 1.48 8.45 18.13
C THR A 246 2.15 7.18 18.63
N THR A 247 3.40 7.27 19.04
CA THR A 247 4.00 6.39 20.05
C THR A 247 2.99 6.10 21.17
N ALA A 248 3.10 4.98 21.83
CA ALA A 248 2.16 4.53 22.88
C ALA A 248 1.65 5.71 23.74
N PRO A 249 0.37 5.74 24.14
CA PRO A 249 -0.23 6.87 24.85
C PRO A 249 0.58 7.40 26.04
N ASP A 250 1.38 6.51 26.65
CA ASP A 250 2.23 6.79 27.81
C ASP A 250 3.71 7.00 27.45
N SER A 251 4.07 7.12 26.14
CA SER A 251 5.46 7.29 25.77
C SER A 251 5.95 8.70 26.09
N THR A 252 7.17 8.78 26.62
CA THR A 252 7.91 10.04 26.85
C THR A 252 8.27 10.76 25.55
N GLU A 253 7.97 10.19 24.39
CA GLU A 253 8.32 10.66 23.06
C GLU A 253 7.29 11.62 22.47
N ARG A 254 6.08 11.72 23.09
CA ARG A 254 4.98 12.55 22.60
C ARG A 254 5.41 14.03 22.47
N GLY A 255 5.26 14.58 21.27
CA GLY A 255 5.69 15.95 20.93
C GLY A 255 7.20 16.11 20.79
N GLY A 256 7.96 15.02 20.91
CA GLY A 256 9.41 15.01 20.77
C GLY A 256 9.91 14.64 19.36
N PRO A 257 11.23 14.63 19.16
CA PRO A 257 11.85 14.28 17.88
C PRO A 257 11.50 12.89 17.35
N ASN A 258 11.16 11.95 18.23
CA ASN A 258 10.79 10.57 17.91
C ASN A 258 9.25 10.37 17.84
N ASP A 259 8.43 11.44 17.88
CA ASP A 259 6.97 11.32 17.85
C ASP A 259 6.44 11.13 16.42
N PHE A 260 6.63 9.95 15.87
CA PHE A 260 6.04 9.53 14.60
C PHE A 260 5.69 8.04 14.63
N PRO A 261 4.84 7.53 13.70
CA PRO A 261 4.30 6.18 13.80
C PRO A 261 5.35 5.07 13.85
N VAL A 262 5.06 4.04 14.66
CA VAL A 262 5.88 2.83 14.84
C VAL A 262 5.05 1.59 14.53
N ASN A 263 5.48 0.76 13.58
CA ASN A 263 4.81 -0.51 13.30
C ASN A 263 5.28 -1.67 14.21
N ARG A 264 6.58 -1.74 14.50
CA ARG A 264 7.21 -2.77 15.34
C ARG A 264 7.94 -2.10 16.49
N THR A 265 7.43 -2.22 17.70
CA THR A 265 8.07 -1.66 18.89
C THR A 265 9.28 -2.51 19.33
N PHE A 266 10.16 -1.94 20.11
CA PHE A 266 11.32 -2.65 20.69
C PHE A 266 10.87 -3.82 21.56
N VAL A 267 9.83 -3.62 22.36
CA VAL A 267 9.26 -4.69 23.19
C VAL A 267 8.70 -5.82 22.31
N ALA A 268 7.99 -5.49 21.24
CA ALA A 268 7.45 -6.50 20.32
C ALA A 268 8.53 -7.24 19.51
N SER A 269 9.74 -6.70 19.38
CA SER A 269 10.86 -7.36 18.70
C SER A 269 11.45 -8.53 19.51
N GLY A 270 11.25 -8.54 20.82
CA GLY A 270 11.84 -9.54 21.72
C GLY A 270 13.35 -9.42 21.91
N ILE A 271 13.96 -8.32 21.45
CA ILE A 271 15.41 -8.08 21.61
C ILE A 271 15.70 -7.82 23.08
N ALA A 272 16.71 -8.54 23.62
CA ALA A 272 17.19 -8.29 24.97
C ALA A 272 17.81 -6.87 25.06
N PRO A 273 17.48 -6.05 26.07
CA PRO A 273 18.01 -4.70 26.21
C PRO A 273 19.55 -4.63 26.19
N ALA A 274 20.23 -5.66 26.69
CA ALA A 274 21.69 -5.75 26.66
C ALA A 274 22.28 -5.79 25.24
N ALA A 275 21.54 -6.33 24.26
CA ALA A 275 22.00 -6.42 22.87
C ALA A 275 22.05 -5.07 22.14
N VAL A 276 21.35 -4.06 22.65
CA VAL A 276 21.32 -2.69 22.13
C VAL A 276 21.84 -1.66 23.15
N GLY A 277 22.41 -2.12 24.26
CA GLY A 277 22.97 -1.29 25.32
C GLY A 277 24.38 -0.79 25.01
N SER A 278 25.12 -0.42 26.05
CA SER A 278 26.48 0.15 25.93
C SER A 278 27.52 -0.78 25.30
N ALA A 279 27.28 -2.09 25.33
CA ALA A 279 28.16 -3.09 24.71
C ALA A 279 27.80 -3.35 23.22
N TRP A 280 26.82 -2.66 22.66
CA TRP A 280 26.44 -2.82 21.26
C TRP A 280 27.57 -2.43 20.31
N THR A 281 27.75 -3.23 19.27
CA THR A 281 28.71 -2.96 18.20
C THR A 281 28.09 -3.26 16.84
N LEU A 282 28.59 -2.57 15.82
CA LEU A 282 28.32 -2.84 14.41
C LEU A 282 29.49 -3.62 13.82
N THR A 283 29.21 -4.75 13.20
CA THR A 283 30.22 -5.51 12.44
C THR A 283 30.04 -5.22 10.94
N LEU A 284 31.08 -4.72 10.30
CA LEU A 284 31.17 -4.53 8.86
C LEU A 284 31.97 -5.67 8.24
N THR A 285 31.49 -6.26 7.15
CA THR A 285 32.16 -7.34 6.41
C THR A 285 32.22 -7.06 4.91
N GLY A 286 33.00 -7.84 4.17
CA GLY A 286 33.19 -7.72 2.71
C GLY A 286 34.60 -7.30 2.30
N GLY A 287 35.41 -6.77 3.20
CA GLY A 287 36.83 -6.55 3.01
C GLY A 287 37.71 -7.77 3.39
N THR A 288 38.97 -7.54 3.65
CA THR A 288 39.94 -8.60 4.00
C THR A 288 39.73 -9.16 5.41
N ALA A 289 39.19 -8.36 6.33
CA ALA A 289 38.85 -8.74 7.69
C ALA A 289 37.60 -7.98 8.14
N PRO A 290 36.79 -8.53 9.06
CA PRO A 290 35.70 -7.80 9.69
C PRO A 290 36.19 -6.57 10.45
N VAL A 291 35.43 -5.47 10.34
CA VAL A 291 35.66 -4.24 11.12
C VAL A 291 34.54 -4.10 12.14
N VAL A 292 34.88 -3.93 13.40
CA VAL A 292 33.95 -3.78 14.50
C VAL A 292 33.98 -2.33 14.99
N LEU A 293 32.84 -1.67 14.99
CA LEU A 293 32.67 -0.28 15.41
C LEU A 293 31.68 -0.21 16.57
N ASP A 294 32.05 0.47 17.62
CA ASP A 294 31.12 0.86 18.67
C ASP A 294 30.35 2.14 18.26
N ARG A 295 29.43 2.57 19.11
CA ARG A 295 28.62 3.76 18.87
C ARG A 295 29.45 5.04 18.72
N ALA A 296 30.56 5.16 19.50
CA ALA A 296 31.44 6.32 19.49
C ALA A 296 32.25 6.38 18.18
N ALA A 297 32.81 5.23 17.76
CA ALA A 297 33.52 5.13 16.49
C ALA A 297 32.62 5.47 15.29
N LEU A 298 31.35 5.00 15.28
CA LEU A 298 30.38 5.37 14.26
C LEU A 298 30.07 6.87 14.26
N ALA A 299 29.92 7.47 15.44
CA ALA A 299 29.64 8.91 15.56
C ALA A 299 30.82 9.78 15.11
N ALA A 300 32.04 9.24 15.14
CA ALA A 300 33.26 9.92 14.67
C ALA A 300 33.44 9.87 13.14
N LEU A 301 32.73 8.97 12.42
CA LEU A 301 32.73 8.94 10.96
C LEU A 301 32.01 10.15 10.39
N PRO A 302 32.27 10.52 9.11
CA PRO A 302 31.53 11.61 8.47
C PRO A 302 30.01 11.39 8.56
N GLN A 303 29.33 12.37 9.14
CA GLN A 303 27.88 12.35 9.30
C GLN A 303 27.20 13.05 8.14
N HIS A 304 26.11 12.46 7.63
CA HIS A 304 25.25 13.03 6.61
C HIS A 304 23.84 13.21 7.15
N THR A 305 23.21 14.33 6.79
CA THR A 305 21.81 14.63 7.17
C THR A 305 20.96 14.78 5.92
N ALA A 306 19.83 14.07 5.90
CA ALA A 306 18.85 14.17 4.80
C ALA A 306 17.42 14.09 5.34
N GLU A 307 16.52 14.86 4.74
CA GLU A 307 15.08 14.73 4.98
C GLU A 307 14.53 13.68 4.03
N LEU A 308 14.10 12.54 4.58
CA LEU A 308 13.65 11.38 3.80
C LEU A 308 12.33 10.84 4.33
N PRO A 309 11.43 10.45 3.41
CA PRO A 309 10.20 9.79 3.79
C PRO A 309 10.47 8.36 4.25
N ILE A 310 9.69 7.92 5.24
CA ILE A 310 9.48 6.53 5.56
C ILE A 310 8.00 6.21 5.31
N ALA A 311 7.71 5.16 4.57
CA ALA A 311 6.36 4.72 4.27
C ALA A 311 6.20 3.25 4.67
N CYS A 312 5.12 2.95 5.38
CA CYS A 312 4.84 1.64 5.93
C CYS A 312 3.78 0.92 5.11
N VAL A 313 3.88 -0.39 5.06
CA VAL A 313 2.87 -1.31 4.49
C VAL A 313 1.48 -1.19 5.15
N GLU A 314 1.41 -0.58 6.32
CA GLU A 314 0.16 -0.21 7.00
C GLU A 314 -0.52 1.01 6.34
N GLY A 315 0.01 1.52 5.24
CA GLY A 315 -0.55 2.63 4.49
C GLY A 315 -0.35 4.01 5.11
N TRP A 316 0.67 4.19 5.96
CA TRP A 316 1.05 5.51 6.45
C TRP A 316 2.45 5.90 5.99
N SER A 317 2.70 7.19 5.91
CA SER A 317 4.03 7.72 5.65
C SER A 317 4.27 9.02 6.41
N THR A 318 5.56 9.30 6.66
CA THR A 318 6.03 10.51 7.32
C THR A 318 7.37 10.92 6.74
N ALA A 319 7.71 12.21 6.74
CA ALA A 319 9.03 12.71 6.36
C ALA A 319 9.78 13.12 7.63
N GLN A 320 11.00 12.62 7.79
CA GLN A 320 11.82 12.88 8.98
C GLN A 320 13.23 13.27 8.55
N VAL A 321 13.92 14.05 9.40
CA VAL A 321 15.31 14.45 9.20
C VAL A 321 16.22 13.42 9.86
N TRP A 322 16.89 12.61 9.03
CA TRP A 322 17.78 11.55 9.48
C TRP A 322 19.24 12.00 9.44
N THR A 323 20.01 11.66 10.47
CA THR A 323 21.45 11.92 10.51
C THR A 323 22.19 10.62 10.85
N GLY A 324 23.21 10.32 10.07
CA GLY A 324 24.03 9.11 10.25
C GLY A 324 25.15 8.98 9.24
N VAL A 325 25.74 7.80 9.14
CA VAL A 325 26.87 7.49 8.27
C VAL A 325 26.34 6.95 6.94
N ARG A 326 26.83 7.45 5.82
CA ARG A 326 26.47 6.91 4.50
C ARG A 326 26.93 5.47 4.34
N LEU A 327 26.14 4.66 3.65
CA LEU A 327 26.51 3.26 3.38
C LEU A 327 27.81 3.17 2.59
N THR A 328 28.09 4.11 1.69
CA THR A 328 29.35 4.19 0.95
C THR A 328 30.56 4.46 1.84
N ASP A 329 30.40 5.23 2.91
CA ASP A 329 31.47 5.48 3.87
C ASP A 329 31.71 4.25 4.77
N LEU A 330 30.66 3.54 5.16
CA LEU A 330 30.76 2.26 5.87
C LEU A 330 31.40 1.16 4.98
N ALA A 331 31.05 1.12 3.68
CA ALA A 331 31.68 0.19 2.73
C ALA A 331 33.20 0.47 2.63
N ARG A 332 33.58 1.74 2.55
CA ARG A 332 34.97 2.17 2.51
C ARG A 332 35.71 1.79 3.82
N ALA A 333 35.07 1.98 4.97
CA ALA A 333 35.59 1.57 6.27
C ALA A 333 35.81 0.03 6.34
N ALA A 334 34.91 -0.74 5.68
CA ALA A 334 35.07 -2.19 5.53
C ALA A 334 36.14 -2.60 4.48
N GLY A 335 36.79 -1.65 3.78
CA GLY A 335 37.75 -1.93 2.72
C GLY A 335 37.11 -2.29 1.38
N VAL A 336 35.83 -1.90 1.15
CA VAL A 336 35.08 -2.10 -0.10
C VAL A 336 34.83 -0.75 -0.75
N THR A 337 35.54 -0.46 -1.84
CA THR A 337 35.49 0.85 -2.52
C THR A 337 34.32 0.96 -3.52
N ASP A 338 33.91 -0.16 -4.09
CA ASP A 338 32.81 -0.23 -5.07
C ASP A 338 31.84 -1.37 -4.70
N PRO A 339 30.92 -1.13 -3.75
CA PRO A 339 29.98 -2.15 -3.31
C PRO A 339 28.90 -2.41 -4.37
N GLU A 340 28.63 -3.67 -4.69
CA GLU A 340 27.56 -4.10 -5.56
C GLU A 340 26.24 -4.34 -4.81
N THR A 341 26.37 -4.92 -3.63
CA THR A 341 25.21 -5.13 -2.75
C THR A 341 25.59 -4.86 -1.30
N ALA A 342 24.57 -4.61 -0.47
CA ALA A 342 24.75 -4.59 0.98
C ALA A 342 23.67 -5.45 1.65
N GLU A 343 24.10 -6.38 2.50
CA GLU A 343 23.21 -7.14 3.36
C GLU A 343 23.25 -6.54 4.76
N VAL A 344 22.11 -6.09 5.26
CA VAL A 344 21.97 -5.46 6.58
C VAL A 344 21.16 -6.38 7.49
N ARG A 345 21.68 -6.66 8.70
CA ARG A 345 21.05 -7.54 9.68
C ARG A 345 20.77 -6.83 10.99
N SER A 346 19.59 -7.09 11.53
CA SER A 346 19.11 -6.65 12.83
C SER A 346 19.61 -7.55 13.96
N ALA A 347 19.56 -7.02 15.19
CA ALA A 347 19.62 -7.84 16.41
C ALA A 347 18.35 -8.68 16.64
N GLU A 348 17.25 -8.38 15.94
CA GLU A 348 16.01 -9.15 15.99
C GLU A 348 16.22 -10.52 15.35
N VAL A 349 15.69 -11.58 16.00
CA VAL A 349 15.82 -12.96 15.52
C VAL A 349 14.44 -13.50 15.12
N GLY A 350 14.40 -14.25 14.01
CA GLY A 350 13.17 -14.94 13.56
C GLY A 350 12.11 -14.05 12.89
N SER A 351 12.37 -12.74 12.76
CA SER A 351 11.53 -11.86 11.98
C SER A 351 11.92 -11.90 10.50
N PRO A 352 10.96 -11.96 9.58
CA PRO A 352 11.25 -11.85 8.14
C PRO A 352 11.88 -10.49 7.77
N PHE A 353 11.72 -9.48 8.63
CA PHE A 353 12.25 -8.12 8.44
C PHE A 353 13.56 -7.87 9.18
N ALA A 354 14.13 -8.89 9.81
CA ALA A 354 15.43 -8.81 10.49
C ALA A 354 16.63 -8.66 9.53
N ARG A 355 16.39 -8.78 8.22
CA ARG A 355 17.40 -8.72 7.17
C ARG A 355 16.90 -7.84 6.03
N SER A 356 17.78 -7.01 5.46
CA SER A 356 17.55 -6.29 4.21
C SER A 356 18.71 -6.51 3.25
N LEU A 357 18.40 -6.82 1.99
CA LEU A 357 19.36 -6.93 0.91
C LEU A 357 19.19 -5.75 -0.03
N LEU A 358 20.22 -4.96 -0.21
CA LEU A 358 20.23 -3.78 -1.05
C LEU A 358 20.96 -4.06 -2.36
N ASN A 359 20.39 -3.64 -3.47
CA ASN A 359 21.07 -3.62 -4.77
C ASN A 359 22.09 -2.48 -4.85
N ARG A 360 22.88 -2.45 -5.93
CA ARG A 360 23.90 -1.41 -6.13
C ARG A 360 23.32 -0.01 -6.02
N GLY A 361 22.24 0.30 -6.74
CA GLY A 361 21.64 1.63 -6.74
C GLY A 361 21.22 2.12 -5.36
N GLN A 362 20.72 1.21 -4.53
CA GLN A 362 20.33 1.47 -3.14
C GLN A 362 21.55 1.61 -2.22
N THR A 363 22.58 0.77 -2.43
CA THR A 363 23.81 0.78 -1.61
C THR A 363 24.63 2.04 -1.82
N VAL A 364 24.77 2.51 -3.08
CA VAL A 364 25.59 3.68 -3.40
C VAL A 364 24.83 5.00 -3.42
N SER A 365 23.52 4.98 -3.18
CA SER A 365 22.72 6.21 -3.11
C SER A 365 23.30 7.19 -2.08
N PRO A 366 23.44 8.48 -2.41
CA PRO A 366 24.07 9.46 -1.51
C PRO A 366 23.30 9.68 -0.21
N ASP A 367 22.00 9.33 -0.19
CA ASP A 367 21.14 9.47 0.98
C ASP A 367 20.81 8.14 1.66
N SER A 368 21.47 7.03 1.27
CA SER A 368 21.39 5.77 2.00
C SER A 368 22.26 5.81 3.23
N LEU A 369 21.64 5.74 4.42
CA LEU A 369 22.26 6.00 5.70
C LEU A 369 22.12 4.82 6.67
N LEU A 370 23.13 4.61 7.48
CA LEU A 370 22.96 4.04 8.81
C LEU A 370 22.69 5.20 9.79
N ALA A 371 21.43 5.49 10.02
CA ALA A 371 21.00 6.60 10.85
C ALA A 371 21.29 6.34 12.34
N LEU A 372 21.79 7.33 13.02
CA LEU A 372 22.07 7.36 14.46
C LEU A 372 21.13 8.33 15.18
N ARG A 373 20.58 9.30 14.45
CA ARG A 373 19.68 10.34 14.97
C ARG A 373 18.51 10.59 14.03
N VAL A 374 17.44 11.07 14.62
CA VAL A 374 16.26 11.57 13.90
C VAL A 374 15.85 12.91 14.49
N ASN A 375 15.54 13.88 13.63
CA ASN A 375 15.11 15.24 14.02
C ASN A 375 16.05 15.91 15.05
N GLY A 376 17.37 15.67 14.92
CA GLY A 376 18.39 16.22 15.80
C GLY A 376 18.64 15.47 17.11
N ALA A 377 17.78 14.51 17.49
CA ALA A 377 17.93 13.70 18.70
C ALA A 377 18.39 12.27 18.39
N GLU A 378 18.86 11.54 19.39
CA GLU A 378 19.10 10.11 19.25
C GLU A 378 17.83 9.34 18.91
N LEU A 379 17.99 8.23 18.21
CA LEU A 379 16.88 7.31 17.97
C LEU A 379 16.35 6.76 19.29
N SER A 380 15.03 6.67 19.41
CA SER A 380 14.45 5.89 20.50
C SER A 380 14.59 4.38 20.24
N PRO A 381 14.45 3.54 21.27
CA PRO A 381 14.43 2.09 21.10
C PRO A 381 13.42 1.63 20.06
N ASP A 382 12.23 2.21 20.02
CA ASP A 382 11.17 1.87 19.08
C ASP A 382 11.49 2.30 17.64
N HIS A 383 12.30 3.32 17.47
CA HIS A 383 12.78 3.79 16.18
C HIS A 383 14.11 3.17 15.74
N GLY A 384 14.67 2.23 16.53
CA GLY A 384 15.79 1.40 16.10
C GLY A 384 17.13 1.78 16.70
N TYR A 385 17.16 2.47 17.89
CA TYR A 385 18.42 2.67 18.64
C TYR A 385 19.15 1.33 18.82
N PRO A 386 20.47 1.23 18.66
CA PRO A 386 21.48 2.28 18.49
C PRO A 386 21.65 2.78 17.05
N ALA A 387 21.23 2.01 16.03
CA ALA A 387 21.41 2.35 14.63
C ALA A 387 20.31 1.73 13.75
N ARG A 388 19.84 2.50 12.77
CA ARG A 388 18.79 2.12 11.85
C ARG A 388 19.20 2.38 10.40
N LEU A 389 18.95 1.41 9.53
CA LEU A 389 19.07 1.61 8.11
C LEU A 389 17.96 2.55 7.61
N ILE A 390 18.32 3.54 6.79
CA ILE A 390 17.40 4.39 6.02
C ILE A 390 17.88 4.40 4.57
N VAL A 391 17.04 3.89 3.68
CA VAL A 391 17.29 3.87 2.24
C VAL A 391 16.14 4.57 1.54
N PRO A 392 16.40 5.62 0.74
CA PRO A 392 15.35 6.34 0.02
C PRO A 392 14.52 5.42 -0.86
N ALA A 393 13.24 5.74 -1.01
CA ALA A 393 12.28 5.02 -1.85
C ALA A 393 12.01 3.55 -1.47
N LEU A 394 12.50 3.04 -0.35
CA LEU A 394 12.20 1.68 0.10
C LEU A 394 11.04 1.63 1.09
N PRO A 395 10.30 0.49 1.14
CA PRO A 395 9.34 0.21 2.19
C PRO A 395 9.94 0.35 3.58
N GLY A 396 9.16 0.84 4.54
CA GLY A 396 9.61 1.03 5.93
C GLY A 396 10.15 -0.24 6.60
N VAL A 397 9.65 -1.40 6.19
CA VAL A 397 10.11 -2.72 6.66
C VAL A 397 11.54 -3.05 6.22
N HIS A 398 12.01 -2.45 5.13
CA HIS A 398 13.39 -2.60 4.65
C HIS A 398 14.35 -1.58 5.24
N ASN A 399 13.85 -0.59 5.94
CA ASN A 399 14.64 0.32 6.76
C ASN A 399 14.91 -0.35 8.12
N THR A 400 15.76 -1.39 8.10
CA THR A 400 16.06 -2.30 9.21
C THR A 400 16.44 -1.56 10.48
N LYS A 401 15.75 -1.88 11.59
CA LYS A 401 16.03 -1.35 12.93
C LYS A 401 17.07 -2.21 13.67
N TRP A 402 17.69 -1.64 14.71
CA TRP A 402 18.59 -2.35 15.60
C TRP A 402 19.71 -3.09 14.84
N VAL A 403 20.34 -2.40 13.89
CA VAL A 403 21.34 -2.97 12.99
C VAL A 403 22.59 -3.41 13.79
N VAL A 404 23.05 -4.63 13.53
CA VAL A 404 24.26 -5.19 14.16
C VAL A 404 25.31 -5.64 13.15
N THR A 405 24.92 -5.89 11.89
CA THR A 405 25.87 -6.32 10.85
C THR A 405 25.51 -5.68 9.52
N ILE A 406 26.53 -5.25 8.77
CA ILE A 406 26.41 -4.87 7.36
C ILE A 406 27.51 -5.59 6.58
N GLY A 407 27.10 -6.44 5.65
CA GLY A 407 28.00 -7.15 4.74
C GLY A 407 27.94 -6.52 3.35
N PHE A 408 29.06 -6.07 2.84
CA PHE A 408 29.17 -5.55 1.47
C PHE A 408 29.74 -6.62 0.55
N SER A 409 29.14 -6.80 -0.64
CA SER A 409 29.75 -7.60 -1.70
C SER A 409 30.43 -6.69 -2.73
N ARG A 410 31.45 -7.22 -3.39
CA ARG A 410 32.06 -6.60 -4.59
C ARG A 410 31.42 -7.17 -5.83
N ALA A 411 31.41 -6.41 -6.92
CA ALA A 411 31.16 -7.00 -8.22
C ALA A 411 32.14 -8.15 -8.46
N ALA A 412 31.64 -9.29 -8.94
CA ALA A 412 32.54 -10.32 -9.42
C ALA A 412 33.46 -9.71 -10.49
N PRO A 413 34.76 -9.96 -10.48
CA PRO A 413 35.63 -9.51 -11.56
C PRO A 413 35.07 -10.07 -12.88
N ARG A 414 34.81 -9.17 -13.85
CA ARG A 414 34.33 -9.52 -15.19
C ARG A 414 35.39 -10.29 -15.95
#